data_4f97825d0df74f81649a68dd699a2a3f
#
_entry.id   4f97825d0df74f81649a68dd699a2a3f
#
_cell.length_a   1.000
_cell.length_b   1.000
_cell.length_c   1.000
_cell.angle_alpha   90.00
_cell.angle_beta   90.00
_cell.angle_gamma   90.00
#
_symmetry.space_group_name_H-M   'P 1'
#
loop_
_entity.id
_entity.type
_entity.pdbx_description
1 polymer ?
#
loop_
_entity_poly.entity_id
_entity_poly.type
_entity_poly.pdbx_seq_one_letter_code
_entity_poly.pdbx_strand_id
1 'polypeptide(L)'
;MKTKQTIAVVLVCLAVLVTFFLGVSNSGFFDDLFSGVGGIEPYVSVIYISGTIGETYYDIFGNEVSLSTGTICDYIDAITVDDNNKGIFLAVDSPGGSVYDSDKIYQALMEYKEITGRPIKAGCFSMMASGAYYIAAAADTITAERTADVGSIGVYIEMEDISGLLEKLGVKIDYIKSSENKAMGNIYNEMTPEQKAIFQSIVDEHYERFLDIVQASRGYKRSELRKIADGRTYTATQALENGLIDEIIECDDSLWAFEDELGVDAEDYPYVAEESWFSRLFSSLIEAIPKNEASQLKELLEKRNGEVRAYAAG
;
A
#
# COMPACT_ATOMS: atom_id res chain seq x y z
N MET A 1 -18.41 41.31 -13.54
CA MET A 1 -18.48 40.52 -12.30
C MET A 1 -17.12 39.92 -11.91
N LYS A 2 -16.24 39.59 -12.85
CA LYS A 2 -14.93 38.96 -12.59
C LYS A 2 -13.94 39.84 -11.77
N THR A 3 -13.99 41.15 -11.94
CA THR A 3 -13.01 42.07 -11.30
C THR A 3 -13.21 42.18 -9.76
N LYS A 4 -14.42 42.06 -9.24
CA LYS A 4 -14.67 42.17 -7.79
C LYS A 4 -14.21 40.94 -6.99
N GLN A 5 -14.30 39.74 -7.59
CA GLN A 5 -13.84 38.50 -6.96
C GLN A 5 -12.31 38.42 -6.95
N THR A 6 -11.65 38.83 -8.02
CA THR A 6 -10.18 38.90 -8.08
C THR A 6 -9.62 39.89 -7.05
N ILE A 7 -10.30 41.01 -6.83
CA ILE A 7 -9.93 42.00 -5.80
C ILE A 7 -10.08 41.44 -4.40
N ALA A 8 -11.17 40.67 -4.14
CA ALA A 8 -11.38 40.03 -2.83
C ALA A 8 -10.30 39.00 -2.49
N VAL A 9 -9.93 38.13 -3.45
CA VAL A 9 -8.84 37.16 -3.26
C VAL A 9 -7.49 37.82 -3.04
N VAL A 10 -7.17 38.86 -3.79
CA VAL A 10 -5.93 39.63 -3.62
C VAL A 10 -5.90 40.35 -2.25
N LEU A 11 -7.02 40.86 -1.79
CA LEU A 11 -7.11 41.52 -0.46
C LEU A 11 -6.95 40.52 0.69
N VAL A 12 -7.49 39.28 0.55
CA VAL A 12 -7.30 38.22 1.54
C VAL A 12 -5.84 37.75 1.57
N CYS A 13 -5.23 37.55 0.41
CA CYS A 13 -3.80 37.20 0.33
C CYS A 13 -2.89 38.32 0.88
N LEU A 14 -3.23 39.57 0.64
CA LEU A 14 -2.51 40.72 1.21
C LEU A 14 -2.71 40.82 2.74
N ALA A 15 -3.89 40.56 3.24
CA ALA A 15 -4.17 40.54 4.69
C ALA A 15 -3.36 39.45 5.39
N VAL A 16 -3.28 38.23 4.81
CA VAL A 16 -2.47 37.12 5.32
C VAL A 16 -0.97 37.45 5.27
N LEU A 17 -0.49 38.08 4.21
CA LEU A 17 0.90 38.52 4.11
C LEU A 17 1.25 39.66 5.09
N VAL A 18 0.34 40.60 5.31
CA VAL A 18 0.54 41.72 6.24
C VAL A 18 0.55 41.22 7.70
N THR A 19 -0.30 40.24 8.07
CA THR A 19 -0.26 39.62 9.39
C THR A 19 1.03 38.83 9.62
N PHE A 20 1.56 38.19 8.59
CA PHE A 20 2.83 37.45 8.64
C PHE A 20 4.05 38.39 8.79
N PHE A 21 4.04 39.55 8.07
CA PHE A 21 5.15 40.51 8.10
C PHE A 21 5.15 41.47 9.28
N LEU A 22 4.00 41.75 9.90
CA LEU A 22 3.90 42.67 11.04
C LEU A 22 4.16 42.03 12.40
N GLY A 23 4.48 40.71 12.44
CA GLY A 23 4.86 40.05 13.68
C GLY A 23 3.79 40.16 14.77
N VAL A 24 2.52 40.34 14.41
CA VAL A 24 1.42 40.32 15.36
C VAL A 24 1.21 38.87 15.81
N SER A 25 2.04 38.44 16.75
CA SER A 25 1.81 37.23 17.53
C SER A 25 0.61 37.47 18.47
N ASN A 26 -0.59 37.55 17.91
CA ASN A 26 -1.78 37.39 18.69
C ASN A 26 -2.06 35.89 18.76
N SER A 27 -1.45 35.22 19.75
CA SER A 27 -1.60 33.78 20.00
C SER A 27 -3.08 33.35 20.01
N GLY A 28 -3.99 34.23 20.44
CA GLY A 28 -5.41 33.97 20.44
C GLY A 28 -6.06 33.84 19.06
N PHE A 29 -5.61 34.56 18.03
CA PHE A 29 -6.23 34.46 16.69
C PHE A 29 -5.89 33.13 16.00
N PHE A 30 -4.68 32.65 16.18
CA PHE A 30 -4.29 31.33 15.68
C PHE A 30 -4.91 30.22 16.54
N ASP A 31 -4.96 30.38 17.84
CA ASP A 31 -5.65 29.45 18.72
C ASP A 31 -7.16 29.36 18.43
N ASP A 32 -7.85 30.48 18.12
CA ASP A 32 -9.25 30.48 17.68
C ASP A 32 -9.45 29.95 16.26
N LEU A 33 -8.49 30.15 15.36
CA LEU A 33 -8.54 29.60 13.98
C LEU A 33 -8.28 28.08 13.96
N PHE A 34 -7.47 27.59 14.90
CA PHE A 34 -7.16 26.18 15.06
C PHE A 34 -7.93 25.51 16.21
N SER A 35 -8.59 26.23 17.10
CA SER A 35 -9.47 25.68 18.14
C SER A 35 -10.81 25.17 17.58
N GLY A 36 -11.10 25.46 16.30
CA GLY A 36 -12.18 24.79 15.55
C GLY A 36 -11.76 23.42 14.98
N VAL A 37 -10.49 23.07 15.04
CA VAL A 37 -9.99 21.70 14.92
C VAL A 37 -10.10 21.12 16.32
N GLY A 38 -11.25 20.53 16.64
CA GLY A 38 -11.44 19.73 17.86
C GLY A 38 -10.21 18.86 18.05
N GLY A 39 -9.70 18.74 19.29
CA GLY A 39 -8.54 17.89 19.54
C GLY A 39 -8.79 16.56 18.84
N ILE A 40 -7.83 16.11 18.03
CA ILE A 40 -7.96 14.84 17.32
C ILE A 40 -8.20 13.79 18.42
N GLU A 41 -9.39 13.17 18.39
CA GLU A 41 -9.69 12.11 19.36
C GLU A 41 -8.73 10.94 19.14
N PRO A 42 -8.42 10.16 20.17
CA PRO A 42 -7.61 8.96 20.00
C PRO A 42 -8.24 8.02 18.95
N TYR A 43 -7.40 7.43 18.10
CA TYR A 43 -7.86 6.64 16.94
C TYR A 43 -6.97 5.43 16.64
N VAL A 44 -7.51 4.47 15.89
CA VAL A 44 -6.78 3.39 15.21
C VAL A 44 -6.59 3.75 13.73
N SER A 45 -5.37 3.62 13.22
CA SER A 45 -5.13 3.80 11.78
C SER A 45 -5.45 2.53 11.02
N VAL A 46 -6.32 2.60 10.02
CA VAL A 46 -6.55 1.51 9.06
C VAL A 46 -5.65 1.70 7.86
N ILE A 47 -4.76 0.75 7.59
CA ILE A 47 -3.86 0.75 6.43
C ILE A 47 -4.27 -0.38 5.48
N TYR A 48 -4.65 -0.02 4.25
CA TYR A 48 -5.03 -0.99 3.23
C TYR A 48 -3.81 -1.51 2.48
N ILE A 49 -3.62 -2.83 2.47
CA ILE A 49 -2.62 -3.53 1.67
C ILE A 49 -3.37 -4.27 0.56
N SER A 50 -3.53 -3.63 -0.60
CA SER A 50 -4.38 -4.13 -1.69
C SER A 50 -3.60 -4.24 -2.99
N GLY A 51 -3.95 -5.26 -3.80
CA GLY A 51 -3.32 -5.52 -5.10
C GLY A 51 -1.87 -5.99 -5.00
N THR A 52 -1.10 -5.89 -6.08
CA THR A 52 0.29 -6.34 -6.13
C THR A 52 1.21 -5.33 -5.43
N ILE A 53 1.93 -5.77 -4.41
CA ILE A 53 2.85 -4.93 -3.62
C ILE A 53 4.05 -4.52 -4.49
N GLY A 54 4.32 -3.21 -4.53
CA GLY A 54 5.41 -2.62 -5.31
C GLY A 54 5.02 -2.27 -6.76
N GLU A 55 3.80 -2.54 -7.18
CA GLU A 55 3.26 -2.02 -8.44
C GLU A 55 2.52 -0.71 -8.19
N THR A 56 2.74 0.26 -9.08
CA THR A 56 2.05 1.54 -9.06
C THR A 56 0.96 1.54 -10.11
N TYR A 57 -0.27 1.73 -9.68
CA TYR A 57 -1.42 1.85 -10.58
C TYR A 57 -1.79 3.31 -10.75
N TYR A 58 -2.11 3.69 -11.98
CA TYR A 58 -2.53 5.05 -12.34
C TYR A 58 -3.94 5.03 -12.89
N ASP A 59 -4.73 6.06 -12.55
CA ASP A 59 -6.01 6.29 -13.20
C ASP A 59 -5.84 6.80 -14.63
N ILE A 60 -6.97 6.96 -15.34
CA ILE A 60 -6.97 7.47 -16.72
C ILE A 60 -6.46 8.91 -16.85
N PHE A 61 -6.30 9.63 -15.75
CA PHE A 61 -5.76 10.99 -15.70
C PHE A 61 -4.27 11.01 -15.32
N GLY A 62 -3.69 9.84 -15.05
CA GLY A 62 -2.30 9.69 -14.62
C GLY A 62 -2.06 9.97 -13.14
N ASN A 63 -3.12 9.98 -12.31
CA ASN A 63 -2.96 10.03 -10.87
C ASN A 63 -2.68 8.63 -10.34
N GLU A 64 -1.76 8.54 -9.39
CA GLU A 64 -1.49 7.30 -8.68
C GLU A 64 -2.72 6.89 -7.86
N VAL A 65 -3.22 5.67 -8.08
CA VAL A 65 -4.40 5.13 -7.39
C VAL A 65 -4.08 3.93 -6.50
N SER A 66 -2.80 3.53 -6.45
CA SER A 66 -2.28 2.57 -5.49
C SER A 66 -1.46 3.29 -4.44
N LEU A 67 -1.47 2.78 -3.22
CA LEU A 67 -0.53 3.25 -2.21
C LEU A 67 0.86 2.74 -2.58
N SER A 68 1.77 3.66 -2.91
CA SER A 68 3.17 3.29 -3.06
C SER A 68 3.75 2.85 -1.71
N THR A 69 4.73 1.97 -1.76
CA THR A 69 5.48 1.55 -0.56
C THR A 69 5.99 2.76 0.22
N GLY A 70 6.49 3.79 -0.47
CA GLY A 70 6.96 5.03 0.15
C GLY A 70 5.84 5.73 0.91
N THR A 71 4.67 5.89 0.31
CA THR A 71 3.52 6.54 0.94
C THR A 71 3.06 5.80 2.20
N ILE A 72 3.02 4.46 2.16
CA ILE A 72 2.67 3.64 3.34
C ILE A 72 3.71 3.85 4.45
N CYS A 73 5.00 3.78 4.13
CA CYS A 73 6.06 3.99 5.12
C CYS A 73 6.02 5.40 5.71
N ASP A 74 5.91 6.44 4.88
CA ASP A 74 5.81 7.84 5.33
C ASP A 74 4.61 8.05 6.26
N TYR A 75 3.49 7.37 6.00
CA TYR A 75 2.33 7.42 6.88
C TYR A 75 2.58 6.71 8.22
N ILE A 76 3.18 5.51 8.19
CA ILE A 76 3.55 4.79 9.42
C ILE A 76 4.49 5.66 10.26
N ASP A 77 5.47 6.33 9.64
CA ASP A 77 6.37 7.26 10.33
C ASP A 77 5.61 8.43 10.96
N ALA A 78 4.64 9.00 10.24
CA ALA A 78 3.82 10.11 10.74
C ALA A 78 2.98 9.71 11.95
N ILE A 79 2.30 8.56 11.94
CA ILE A 79 1.50 8.08 13.06
C ILE A 79 2.34 7.55 14.23
N THR A 80 3.61 7.23 14.00
CA THR A 80 4.55 6.81 15.05
C THR A 80 4.76 7.94 16.07
N VAL A 81 4.81 9.18 15.60
CA VAL A 81 5.00 10.37 16.45
C VAL A 81 3.69 11.02 16.90
N ASP A 82 2.54 10.52 16.45
CA ASP A 82 1.22 11.03 16.87
C ASP A 82 0.74 10.29 18.14
N ASP A 83 0.64 11.04 19.23
CA ASP A 83 0.18 10.50 20.53
C ASP A 83 -1.31 10.09 20.53
N ASN A 84 -2.12 10.55 19.59
CA ASN A 84 -3.52 10.17 19.45
C ASN A 84 -3.71 8.83 18.74
N ASN A 85 -2.77 8.39 17.91
CA ASN A 85 -2.79 7.05 17.35
C ASN A 85 -2.66 6.01 18.48
N LYS A 86 -3.49 4.96 18.50
CA LYS A 86 -3.50 3.90 19.52
C LYS A 86 -3.14 2.53 18.97
N GLY A 87 -3.12 2.36 17.65
CA GLY A 87 -2.82 1.10 17.00
C GLY A 87 -2.94 1.20 15.49
N ILE A 88 -2.56 0.12 14.82
CA ILE A 88 -2.72 -0.04 13.37
C ILE A 88 -3.56 -1.27 13.09
N PHE A 89 -4.57 -1.13 12.23
CA PHE A 89 -5.28 -2.23 11.61
C PHE A 89 -4.85 -2.36 10.15
N LEU A 90 -4.26 -3.49 9.79
CA LEU A 90 -3.92 -3.80 8.40
C LEU A 90 -5.11 -4.49 7.73
N ALA A 91 -5.75 -3.82 6.81
CA ALA A 91 -6.82 -4.36 5.98
C ALA A 91 -6.21 -4.94 4.70
N VAL A 92 -6.12 -6.28 4.61
CA VAL A 92 -5.31 -6.96 3.61
C VAL A 92 -6.16 -7.66 2.56
N ASP A 93 -5.92 -7.34 1.28
CA ASP A 93 -6.47 -8.03 0.11
C ASP A 93 -5.44 -8.04 -1.03
N SER A 94 -4.41 -8.88 -0.90
CA SER A 94 -3.24 -8.84 -1.77
C SER A 94 -2.62 -10.22 -2.02
N PRO A 95 -2.23 -10.52 -3.27
CA PRO A 95 -1.48 -11.73 -3.62
C PRO A 95 0.01 -11.65 -3.21
N GLY A 96 0.45 -10.53 -2.64
CA GLY A 96 1.85 -10.24 -2.42
C GLY A 96 2.47 -9.42 -3.54
N GLY A 97 3.78 -9.54 -3.72
CA GLY A 97 4.51 -8.79 -4.75
C GLY A 97 6.00 -8.71 -4.48
N SER A 98 6.59 -7.55 -4.70
CA SER A 98 8.02 -7.30 -4.55
C SER A 98 8.53 -7.62 -3.14
N VAL A 99 9.62 -8.40 -3.06
CA VAL A 99 10.29 -8.73 -1.79
C VAL A 99 10.78 -7.45 -1.10
N TYR A 100 11.37 -6.53 -1.87
CA TYR A 100 11.90 -5.27 -1.34
C TYR A 100 10.81 -4.44 -0.70
N ASP A 101 9.68 -4.27 -1.39
CA ASP A 101 8.58 -3.41 -0.93
C ASP A 101 7.87 -4.03 0.28
N SER A 102 7.68 -5.35 0.27
CA SER A 102 7.12 -6.09 1.42
C SER A 102 8.00 -5.96 2.67
N ASP A 103 9.32 -6.10 2.50
CA ASP A 103 10.27 -5.94 3.60
C ASP A 103 10.31 -4.50 4.13
N LYS A 104 10.22 -3.50 3.26
CA LYS A 104 10.17 -2.08 3.67
C LYS A 104 8.97 -1.77 4.55
N ILE A 105 7.77 -2.21 4.14
CA ILE A 105 6.55 -2.00 4.92
C ILE A 105 6.64 -2.77 6.25
N TYR A 106 7.09 -4.03 6.21
CA TYR A 106 7.29 -4.83 7.42
C TYR A 106 8.23 -4.15 8.43
N GLN A 107 9.37 -3.62 7.96
CA GLN A 107 10.33 -2.93 8.81
C GLN A 107 9.74 -1.66 9.44
N ALA A 108 9.00 -0.86 8.66
CA ALA A 108 8.32 0.33 9.19
C ALA A 108 7.30 -0.03 10.29
N LEU A 109 6.52 -1.11 10.11
CA LEU A 109 5.59 -1.61 11.13
C LEU A 109 6.32 -2.11 12.39
N MET A 110 7.44 -2.80 12.22
CA MET A 110 8.24 -3.27 13.37
C MET A 110 8.87 -2.12 14.13
N GLU A 111 9.36 -1.09 13.43
CA GLU A 111 9.89 0.14 14.04
C GLU A 111 8.78 0.90 14.79
N TYR A 112 7.58 1.02 14.21
CA TYR A 112 6.41 1.56 14.89
C TYR A 112 6.13 0.83 16.22
N LYS A 113 6.12 -0.51 16.21
CA LYS A 113 5.94 -1.31 17.43
C LYS A 113 7.03 -1.09 18.46
N GLU A 114 8.29 -1.05 18.02
CA GLU A 114 9.44 -0.86 18.91
C GLU A 114 9.41 0.52 19.59
N ILE A 115 9.09 1.56 18.85
CA ILE A 115 9.06 2.94 19.35
C ILE A 115 7.83 3.19 20.24
N THR A 116 6.66 2.74 19.81
CA THR A 116 5.40 3.12 20.45
C THR A 116 4.88 2.10 21.45
N GLY A 117 5.21 0.84 21.29
CA GLY A 117 4.61 -0.28 22.04
C GLY A 117 3.12 -0.51 21.73
N ARG A 118 2.57 0.14 20.70
CA ARG A 118 1.16 0.05 20.31
C ARG A 118 0.90 -1.20 19.48
N PRO A 119 -0.29 -1.82 19.60
CA PRO A 119 -0.61 -3.05 18.91
C PRO A 119 -0.87 -2.85 17.41
N ILE A 120 -0.60 -3.92 16.65
CA ILE A 120 -0.98 -4.05 15.23
C ILE A 120 -1.86 -5.27 15.09
N LYS A 121 -3.00 -5.14 14.41
CA LYS A 121 -3.88 -6.24 14.04
C LYS A 121 -4.01 -6.31 12.52
N ALA A 122 -4.06 -7.51 11.96
CA ALA A 122 -4.28 -7.72 10.53
C ALA A 122 -5.57 -8.48 10.28
N GLY A 123 -6.40 -7.97 9.37
CA GLY A 123 -7.59 -8.62 8.85
C GLY A 123 -7.45 -8.90 7.37
N CYS A 124 -7.72 -10.13 6.95
CA CYS A 124 -7.69 -10.56 5.56
C CYS A 124 -9.09 -10.63 4.99
N PHE A 125 -9.36 -9.92 3.89
CA PHE A 125 -10.60 -10.05 3.12
C PHE A 125 -10.59 -11.33 2.28
N SER A 126 -10.10 -11.25 1.04
CA SER A 126 -10.09 -12.42 0.14
C SER A 126 -8.74 -13.10 0.05
N MET A 127 -7.63 -12.34 0.16
CA MET A 127 -6.30 -12.88 -0.02
C MET A 127 -5.25 -12.16 0.83
N MET A 128 -4.43 -12.96 1.51
CA MET A 128 -3.24 -12.51 2.24
C MET A 128 -2.11 -13.49 1.97
N ALA A 129 -1.48 -13.34 0.81
CA ALA A 129 -0.51 -14.31 0.28
C ALA A 129 0.87 -13.71 0.07
N SER A 130 1.92 -14.54 0.19
CA SER A 130 3.31 -14.17 -0.13
C SER A 130 3.73 -12.88 0.59
N GLY A 131 4.15 -11.83 -0.12
CA GLY A 131 4.53 -10.54 0.45
C GLY A 131 3.48 -9.90 1.36
N ALA A 132 2.19 -10.17 1.11
CA ALA A 132 1.12 -9.67 1.99
C ALA A 132 1.11 -10.39 3.35
N TYR A 133 1.36 -11.69 3.37
CA TYR A 133 1.54 -12.43 4.63
C TYR A 133 2.84 -12.04 5.35
N TYR A 134 3.90 -11.73 4.58
CA TYR A 134 5.14 -11.18 5.11
C TYR A 134 4.90 -9.89 5.91
N ILE A 135 4.11 -8.96 5.35
CA ILE A 135 3.73 -7.70 6.02
C ILE A 135 2.84 -8.00 7.23
N ALA A 136 1.82 -8.84 7.06
CA ALA A 136 0.89 -9.20 8.13
C ALA A 136 1.58 -9.89 9.32
N ALA A 137 2.73 -10.53 9.11
CA ALA A 137 3.54 -11.11 10.17
C ALA A 137 4.09 -10.09 11.17
N ALA A 138 4.00 -8.77 10.91
CA ALA A 138 4.27 -7.72 11.89
C ALA A 138 3.15 -7.58 12.93
N ALA A 139 1.93 -8.06 12.63
CA ALA A 139 0.78 -7.94 13.51
C ALA A 139 0.88 -8.87 14.74
N ASP A 140 0.26 -8.43 15.83
CA ASP A 140 0.12 -9.22 17.07
C ASP A 140 -0.99 -10.27 16.93
N THR A 141 -2.02 -9.94 16.14
CA THR A 141 -3.15 -10.84 15.82
C THR A 141 -3.42 -10.77 14.32
N ILE A 142 -3.61 -11.93 13.72
CA ILE A 142 -3.94 -12.09 12.29
C ILE A 142 -5.28 -12.79 12.17
N THR A 143 -6.24 -12.18 11.52
CA THR A 143 -7.57 -12.73 11.27
C THR A 143 -7.82 -12.86 9.77
N ALA A 144 -8.78 -13.71 9.39
CA ALA A 144 -9.15 -13.84 7.99
C ALA A 144 -10.64 -14.16 7.85
N GLU A 145 -11.24 -13.69 6.76
CA GLU A 145 -12.59 -14.09 6.38
C GLU A 145 -12.66 -15.58 6.01
N ARG A 146 -13.84 -16.15 6.15
CA ARG A 146 -14.06 -17.60 5.99
C ARG A 146 -13.62 -18.16 4.63
N THR A 147 -13.65 -17.36 3.59
CA THR A 147 -13.31 -17.75 2.21
C THR A 147 -11.96 -17.25 1.76
N ALA A 148 -11.18 -16.65 2.66
CA ALA A 148 -9.87 -16.10 2.35
C ALA A 148 -8.84 -17.18 2.04
N ASP A 149 -7.91 -16.83 1.15
CA ASP A 149 -6.69 -17.57 0.85
C ASP A 149 -5.48 -16.94 1.55
N VAL A 150 -4.79 -17.71 2.39
CA VAL A 150 -3.69 -17.21 3.24
C VAL A 150 -2.42 -18.01 3.02
N GLY A 151 -1.26 -17.39 3.19
CA GLY A 151 0.02 -18.08 3.19
C GLY A 151 0.86 -17.81 1.95
N SER A 152 1.05 -18.78 1.06
CA SER A 152 2.02 -18.66 -0.06
C SER A 152 3.40 -18.21 0.43
N ILE A 153 3.85 -18.78 1.57
CA ILE A 153 5.17 -18.48 2.15
C ILE A 153 6.23 -19.09 1.27
N GLY A 154 6.81 -18.24 0.42
CA GLY A 154 7.78 -18.64 -0.57
C GLY A 154 8.30 -17.46 -1.38
N VAL A 155 9.38 -17.70 -2.13
CA VAL A 155 10.02 -16.71 -3.02
C VAL A 155 10.31 -17.37 -4.34
N TYR A 156 10.08 -16.68 -5.44
CA TYR A 156 10.46 -17.15 -6.77
C TYR A 156 11.01 -16.00 -7.61
N ILE A 157 11.78 -16.36 -8.64
CA ILE A 157 12.16 -15.47 -9.73
C ILE A 157 11.65 -16.14 -11.01
N GLU A 158 10.77 -15.45 -11.72
CA GLU A 158 10.29 -15.91 -13.02
C GLU A 158 11.33 -15.59 -14.11
N MET A 159 11.63 -16.56 -14.95
CA MET A 159 12.58 -16.44 -16.03
C MET A 159 11.98 -16.95 -17.33
N GLU A 160 11.92 -16.08 -18.32
CA GLU A 160 11.52 -16.44 -19.68
C GLU A 160 12.73 -16.77 -20.54
N ASP A 161 12.56 -17.69 -21.49
CA ASP A 161 13.57 -18.02 -22.50
C ASP A 161 12.93 -18.12 -23.90
N ILE A 162 13.22 -17.13 -24.73
CA ILE A 162 12.74 -17.05 -26.11
C ILE A 162 13.86 -17.36 -27.14
N SER A 163 15.01 -17.87 -26.72
CA SER A 163 16.17 -18.14 -27.57
C SER A 163 15.82 -19.04 -28.75
N GLY A 164 15.04 -20.11 -28.51
CA GLY A 164 14.59 -21.01 -29.56
C GLY A 164 13.61 -20.39 -30.57
N LEU A 165 12.85 -19.34 -30.15
CA LEU A 165 12.01 -18.57 -31.07
C LEU A 165 12.87 -17.66 -31.96
N LEU A 166 13.86 -16.98 -31.37
CA LEU A 166 14.77 -16.10 -32.10
C LEU A 166 15.58 -16.87 -33.14
N GLU A 167 16.04 -18.07 -32.80
CA GLU A 167 16.74 -18.97 -33.74
C GLU A 167 15.87 -19.28 -34.96
N LYS A 168 14.60 -19.63 -34.78
CA LYS A 168 13.64 -19.90 -35.87
C LYS A 168 13.38 -18.68 -36.75
N LEU A 169 13.46 -17.48 -36.19
CA LEU A 169 13.28 -16.19 -36.89
C LEU A 169 14.59 -15.72 -37.56
N GLY A 170 15.73 -16.40 -37.34
CA GLY A 170 17.04 -16.00 -37.85
C GLY A 170 17.59 -14.73 -37.17
N VAL A 171 17.09 -14.37 -36.01
CA VAL A 171 17.56 -13.23 -35.20
C VAL A 171 18.69 -13.68 -34.30
N LYS A 172 19.84 -12.98 -34.35
CA LYS A 172 20.97 -13.19 -33.45
C LYS A 172 21.14 -11.96 -32.56
N ILE A 173 21.30 -12.21 -31.26
CA ILE A 173 21.60 -11.16 -30.29
C ILE A 173 22.97 -11.44 -29.71
N ASP A 174 23.85 -10.44 -29.77
CA ASP A 174 25.22 -10.54 -29.28
C ASP A 174 25.45 -9.49 -28.18
N TYR A 175 26.26 -9.83 -27.18
CA TYR A 175 26.56 -8.95 -26.04
C TYR A 175 28.03 -8.63 -25.97
N ILE A 176 28.36 -7.35 -25.96
CA ILE A 176 29.69 -6.88 -25.57
C ILE A 176 29.59 -6.56 -24.07
N LYS A 177 30.11 -7.45 -23.23
CA LYS A 177 29.93 -7.41 -21.77
C LYS A 177 31.25 -7.38 -21.04
N SER A 178 31.29 -6.74 -19.87
CA SER A 178 32.51 -6.63 -19.06
C SER A 178 32.88 -7.94 -18.35
N SER A 179 31.89 -8.82 -18.13
CA SER A 179 32.08 -10.09 -17.44
C SER A 179 31.00 -11.09 -17.84
N GLU A 180 31.22 -12.38 -17.57
CA GLU A 180 30.35 -13.48 -18.01
C GLU A 180 28.89 -13.30 -17.50
N ASN A 181 28.73 -12.95 -16.26
CA ASN A 181 27.41 -12.86 -15.61
C ASN A 181 26.71 -11.50 -15.78
N LYS A 182 27.32 -10.50 -16.50
CA LYS A 182 26.73 -9.15 -16.60
C LYS A 182 25.37 -9.13 -17.34
N ALA A 183 25.13 -10.10 -18.23
CA ALA A 183 23.88 -10.24 -18.96
C ALA A 183 23.09 -11.51 -18.58
N MET A 184 23.37 -12.11 -17.42
CA MET A 184 22.60 -13.26 -16.95
C MET A 184 21.15 -12.89 -16.71
N GLY A 185 20.23 -13.84 -16.89
CA GLY A 185 18.79 -13.63 -16.69
C GLY A 185 18.09 -12.86 -17.82
N ASN A 186 18.77 -12.58 -18.94
CA ASN A 186 18.09 -12.06 -20.12
C ASN A 186 17.27 -13.16 -20.81
N ILE A 187 16.17 -12.75 -21.47
CA ILE A 187 15.24 -13.69 -22.13
C ILE A 187 15.74 -14.28 -23.44
N TYR A 188 16.88 -13.81 -23.97
CA TYR A 188 17.34 -14.11 -25.31
C TYR A 188 18.33 -15.29 -25.37
N ASN A 189 18.87 -15.71 -24.25
CA ASN A 189 19.83 -16.77 -24.14
C ASN A 189 19.50 -17.74 -23.02
N GLU A 190 19.66 -19.03 -23.25
CA GLU A 190 19.56 -20.02 -22.20
C GLU A 190 20.58 -19.75 -21.08
N MET A 191 20.14 -19.82 -19.84
CA MET A 191 21.01 -19.68 -18.68
C MET A 191 21.88 -20.90 -18.48
N THR A 192 23.14 -20.66 -18.14
CA THR A 192 24.05 -21.73 -17.70
C THR A 192 23.64 -22.28 -16.32
N PRO A 193 24.03 -23.51 -15.97
CA PRO A 193 23.81 -24.06 -14.63
C PRO A 193 24.40 -23.20 -13.53
N GLU A 194 25.53 -22.52 -13.75
CA GLU A 194 26.15 -21.59 -12.81
C GLU A 194 25.26 -20.37 -12.58
N GLN A 195 24.72 -19.78 -13.65
CA GLN A 195 23.79 -18.62 -13.52
C GLN A 195 22.51 -19.00 -12.81
N LYS A 196 21.94 -20.18 -13.07
CA LYS A 196 20.79 -20.72 -12.33
C LYS A 196 21.11 -20.86 -10.86
N ALA A 197 22.31 -21.37 -10.50
CA ALA A 197 22.73 -21.49 -9.11
C ALA A 197 22.89 -20.13 -8.40
N ILE A 198 23.34 -19.08 -9.12
CA ILE A 198 23.41 -17.72 -8.58
C ILE A 198 22.01 -17.20 -8.24
N PHE A 199 21.03 -17.30 -9.16
CA PHE A 199 19.66 -16.90 -8.87
C PHE A 199 19.01 -17.74 -7.77
N GLN A 200 19.27 -19.05 -7.74
CA GLN A 200 18.77 -19.91 -6.67
C GLN A 200 19.29 -19.45 -5.29
N SER A 201 20.54 -19.06 -5.19
CA SER A 201 21.09 -18.56 -3.91
C SER A 201 20.41 -17.28 -3.42
N ILE A 202 19.98 -16.40 -4.33
CA ILE A 202 19.20 -15.19 -4.01
C ILE A 202 17.80 -15.57 -3.50
N VAL A 203 17.13 -16.50 -4.20
CA VAL A 203 15.82 -17.02 -3.78
C VAL A 203 15.91 -17.65 -2.39
N ASP A 204 16.93 -18.49 -2.17
CA ASP A 204 17.14 -19.17 -0.89
C ASP A 204 17.37 -18.17 0.26
N GLU A 205 18.16 -17.11 0.05
CA GLU A 205 18.39 -16.08 1.05
C GLU A 205 17.10 -15.33 1.43
N HIS A 206 16.32 -14.90 0.44
CA HIS A 206 15.05 -14.22 0.69
C HIS A 206 14.03 -15.15 1.34
N TYR A 207 13.99 -16.42 0.96
CA TYR A 207 13.11 -17.43 1.57
C TYR A 207 13.48 -17.68 3.04
N GLU A 208 14.77 -17.82 3.37
CA GLU A 208 15.19 -17.95 4.77
C GLU A 208 14.79 -16.73 5.62
N ARG A 209 14.92 -15.52 5.08
CA ARG A 209 14.46 -14.30 5.75
C ARG A 209 12.95 -14.33 6.00
N PHE A 210 12.14 -14.73 5.03
CA PHE A 210 10.70 -14.88 5.21
C PHE A 210 10.37 -15.89 6.31
N LEU A 211 11.07 -17.03 6.32
CA LEU A 211 10.91 -18.02 7.38
C LEU A 211 11.29 -17.47 8.76
N ASP A 212 12.35 -16.66 8.87
CA ASP A 212 12.75 -16.03 10.14
C ASP A 212 11.63 -15.15 10.68
N ILE A 213 11.02 -14.34 9.83
CA ILE A 213 9.93 -13.43 10.19
C ILE A 213 8.70 -14.22 10.66
N VAL A 214 8.24 -15.20 9.89
CA VAL A 214 7.09 -16.01 10.26
C VAL A 214 7.36 -16.84 11.52
N GLN A 215 8.58 -17.34 11.67
CA GLN A 215 8.99 -18.05 12.89
C GLN A 215 8.92 -17.14 14.12
N ALA A 216 9.39 -15.90 14.00
CA ALA A 216 9.36 -14.93 15.10
C ALA A 216 7.93 -14.51 15.45
N SER A 217 7.09 -14.26 14.43
CA SER A 217 5.70 -13.84 14.60
C SER A 217 4.82 -14.95 15.17
N ARG A 218 4.93 -16.19 14.66
CA ARG A 218 4.01 -17.29 14.96
C ARG A 218 4.57 -18.34 15.92
N GLY A 219 5.83 -18.21 16.37
CA GLY A 219 6.44 -19.09 17.36
C GLY A 219 6.76 -20.51 16.90
N TYR A 220 6.84 -20.76 15.59
CA TYR A 220 7.14 -22.08 15.06
C TYR A 220 8.56 -22.56 15.36
N LYS A 221 8.73 -23.90 15.45
CA LYS A 221 10.02 -24.49 15.19
C LYS A 221 10.33 -24.47 13.69
N ARG A 222 11.57 -24.17 13.31
CA ARG A 222 11.98 -24.07 11.90
C ARG A 222 11.59 -25.33 11.08
N SER A 223 11.72 -26.51 11.65
CA SER A 223 11.40 -27.78 10.99
C SER A 223 9.89 -28.01 10.79
N GLU A 224 9.05 -27.40 11.60
CA GLU A 224 7.60 -27.42 11.47
C GLU A 224 7.14 -26.40 10.43
N LEU A 225 7.67 -25.18 10.52
CA LEU A 225 7.37 -24.11 9.58
C LEU A 225 7.70 -24.52 8.14
N ARG A 226 8.86 -25.14 7.88
CA ARG A 226 9.24 -25.60 6.52
C ARG A 226 8.26 -26.59 5.91
N LYS A 227 7.41 -27.27 6.68
CA LYS A 227 6.42 -28.21 6.14
C LYS A 227 5.19 -27.50 5.57
N ILE A 228 4.91 -26.31 6.06
CA ILE A 228 3.75 -25.49 5.66
C ILE A 228 4.17 -24.28 4.83
N ALA A 229 5.45 -23.94 4.78
CA ALA A 229 6.00 -22.82 4.01
C ALA A 229 6.61 -23.31 2.67
N ASP A 230 5.84 -24.06 1.90
CA ASP A 230 6.27 -24.61 0.61
C ASP A 230 5.75 -23.82 -0.60
N GLY A 231 5.26 -22.61 -0.37
CA GLY A 231 4.76 -21.70 -1.40
C GLY A 231 3.26 -21.85 -1.70
N ARG A 232 2.57 -22.83 -1.10
CA ARG A 232 1.12 -22.99 -1.31
C ARG A 232 0.30 -21.98 -0.50
N THR A 233 -0.90 -21.68 -0.99
CA THR A 233 -1.95 -21.02 -0.21
C THR A 233 -2.75 -22.04 0.59
N TYR A 234 -3.39 -21.55 1.64
CA TYR A 234 -4.28 -22.27 2.54
C TYR A 234 -5.61 -21.56 2.61
N THR A 235 -6.72 -22.30 2.65
CA THR A 235 -8.01 -21.72 3.04
C THR A 235 -7.92 -21.19 4.47
N ALA A 236 -8.81 -20.28 4.86
CA ALA A 236 -8.85 -19.74 6.22
C ALA A 236 -8.88 -20.85 7.30
N THR A 237 -9.66 -21.91 7.08
CA THR A 237 -9.70 -23.08 7.99
C THR A 237 -8.34 -23.78 8.11
N GLN A 238 -7.68 -24.03 6.98
CA GLN A 238 -6.36 -24.65 6.98
C GLN A 238 -5.29 -23.74 7.59
N ALA A 239 -5.40 -22.43 7.34
CA ALA A 239 -4.50 -21.43 7.91
C ALA A 239 -4.63 -21.36 9.44
N LEU A 240 -5.86 -21.44 9.96
CA LEU A 240 -6.13 -21.52 11.41
C LEU A 240 -5.58 -22.80 12.01
N GLU A 241 -5.86 -23.96 11.40
CA GLU A 241 -5.35 -25.27 11.85
C GLU A 241 -3.82 -25.33 11.86
N ASN A 242 -3.19 -24.68 10.88
CA ASN A 242 -1.73 -24.56 10.80
C ASN A 242 -1.17 -23.48 11.72
N GLY A 243 -1.97 -22.62 12.35
CA GLY A 243 -1.52 -21.52 13.20
C GLY A 243 -0.97 -20.32 12.45
N LEU A 244 -1.30 -20.18 11.17
CA LEU A 244 -0.93 -19.01 10.35
C LEU A 244 -1.80 -17.79 10.66
N ILE A 245 -3.04 -18.00 11.12
CA ILE A 245 -3.96 -16.99 11.61
C ILE A 245 -4.48 -17.37 12.99
N ASP A 246 -5.08 -16.42 13.70
CA ASP A 246 -5.57 -16.59 15.07
C ASP A 246 -7.07 -16.82 15.12
N GLU A 247 -7.83 -16.31 14.14
CA GLU A 247 -9.28 -16.38 14.10
C GLU A 247 -9.83 -16.28 12.68
N ILE A 248 -11.02 -16.90 12.47
CA ILE A 248 -11.82 -16.74 11.25
C ILE A 248 -12.99 -15.85 11.60
N ILE A 249 -13.00 -14.62 11.09
CA ILE A 249 -13.97 -13.57 11.36
C ILE A 249 -14.05 -12.65 10.17
N GLU A 250 -15.19 -12.00 9.93
CA GLU A 250 -15.32 -10.95 8.91
C GLU A 250 -14.36 -9.78 9.25
N CYS A 251 -13.75 -9.16 8.24
CA CYS A 251 -12.71 -8.17 8.44
C CYS A 251 -13.23 -6.93 9.19
N ASP A 252 -14.46 -6.49 8.90
CA ASP A 252 -15.11 -5.39 9.59
C ASP A 252 -15.38 -5.71 11.06
N ASP A 253 -15.85 -6.93 11.38
CA ASP A 253 -16.06 -7.38 12.75
C ASP A 253 -14.72 -7.45 13.52
N SER A 254 -13.64 -7.84 12.84
CA SER A 254 -12.29 -7.84 13.41
C SER A 254 -11.78 -6.43 13.73
N LEU A 255 -12.08 -5.44 12.85
CA LEU A 255 -11.77 -4.04 13.09
C LEU A 255 -12.58 -3.51 14.29
N TRP A 256 -13.89 -3.69 14.31
CA TRP A 256 -14.75 -3.24 15.42
C TRP A 256 -14.32 -3.85 16.77
N ALA A 257 -13.94 -5.13 16.78
CA ALA A 257 -13.41 -5.75 18.00
C ALA A 257 -12.08 -5.09 18.44
N PHE A 258 -11.27 -4.63 17.51
CA PHE A 258 -10.01 -3.94 17.83
C PHE A 258 -10.24 -2.50 18.32
N GLU A 259 -11.22 -1.80 17.75
CA GLU A 259 -11.69 -0.49 18.24
C GLU A 259 -12.21 -0.60 19.68
N ASP A 260 -13.08 -1.57 19.94
CA ASP A 260 -13.62 -1.82 21.29
C ASP A 260 -12.52 -2.16 22.31
N GLU A 261 -11.52 -2.96 21.92
CA GLU A 261 -10.38 -3.32 22.76
C GLU A 261 -9.56 -2.10 23.16
N LEU A 262 -9.36 -1.16 22.24
CA LEU A 262 -8.59 0.07 22.48
C LEU A 262 -9.45 1.24 22.98
N GLY A 263 -10.77 1.13 22.91
CA GLY A 263 -11.72 2.16 23.32
C GLY A 263 -11.67 3.41 22.46
N VAL A 264 -11.42 3.26 21.17
CA VAL A 264 -11.27 4.34 20.19
C VAL A 264 -11.90 3.95 18.86
N ASP A 265 -12.32 4.94 18.08
CA ASP A 265 -12.82 4.72 16.72
C ASP A 265 -11.66 4.59 15.72
N ALA A 266 -11.89 3.87 14.62
CA ALA A 266 -10.94 3.80 13.52
C ALA A 266 -11.01 5.07 12.67
N GLU A 267 -9.85 5.56 12.28
CA GLU A 267 -9.70 6.48 11.17
C GLU A 267 -9.09 5.69 10.01
N ASP A 268 -9.86 5.58 8.93
CA ASP A 268 -9.30 5.13 7.68
C ASP A 268 -8.10 6.02 7.37
N TYR A 269 -6.98 5.41 7.06
CA TYR A 269 -5.94 6.11 6.33
C TYR A 269 -6.64 6.80 5.17
N PRO A 270 -6.67 8.13 5.16
CA PRO A 270 -7.28 8.79 4.05
C PRO A 270 -6.59 8.25 2.82
N TYR A 271 -7.29 7.41 2.07
CA TYR A 271 -7.01 7.15 0.67
C TYR A 271 -7.32 8.45 -0.08
N VAL A 272 -6.64 9.46 0.36
CA VAL A 272 -6.44 10.68 -0.37
C VAL A 272 -5.18 10.33 -1.15
N ALA A 273 -5.35 9.86 -2.36
CA ALA A 273 -4.63 10.59 -3.40
C ALA A 273 -4.67 12.02 -2.92
N GLU A 274 -3.56 12.56 -2.35
CA GLU A 274 -3.54 13.96 -1.93
C GLU A 274 -4.30 14.68 -3.01
N GLU A 275 -5.52 15.18 -2.66
CA GLU A 275 -6.20 16.03 -3.62
C GLU A 275 -5.17 17.10 -3.85
N SER A 276 -4.46 16.98 -4.96
CA SER A 276 -3.38 17.89 -5.28
C SER A 276 -4.02 19.27 -5.10
N TRP A 277 -3.29 20.24 -4.57
CA TRP A 277 -3.83 21.59 -4.44
C TRP A 277 -4.59 22.01 -5.72
N PHE A 278 -4.26 21.36 -6.84
CA PHE A 278 -4.90 21.48 -8.14
C PHE A 278 -6.27 20.78 -8.20
N SER A 279 -6.49 19.61 -7.59
CA SER A 279 -7.80 18.98 -7.52
C SER A 279 -8.74 19.71 -6.55
N ARG A 280 -8.23 20.24 -5.43
CA ARG A 280 -9.00 21.13 -4.53
C ARG A 280 -9.35 22.45 -5.23
N LEU A 281 -8.41 23.02 -5.99
CA LEU A 281 -8.68 24.19 -6.79
C LEU A 281 -9.70 23.87 -7.91
N PHE A 282 -9.59 22.71 -8.53
CA PHE A 282 -10.49 22.27 -9.60
C PHE A 282 -11.90 21.94 -9.06
N SER A 283 -12.03 21.30 -7.91
CA SER A 283 -13.31 21.05 -7.22
C SER A 283 -13.98 22.38 -6.84
N SER A 284 -13.23 23.31 -6.27
CA SER A 284 -13.77 24.63 -5.95
C SER A 284 -14.11 25.49 -7.20
N LEU A 285 -13.42 25.26 -8.33
CA LEU A 285 -13.78 25.88 -9.61
C LEU A 285 -15.04 25.26 -10.22
N ILE A 286 -15.22 23.94 -10.09
CA ILE A 286 -16.42 23.22 -10.54
C ILE A 286 -17.64 23.64 -9.69
N GLU A 287 -17.50 23.80 -8.38
CA GLU A 287 -18.56 24.32 -7.52
C GLU A 287 -18.93 25.78 -7.82
N ALA A 288 -18.00 26.58 -8.36
CA ALA A 288 -18.24 27.94 -8.80
C ALA A 288 -18.91 28.04 -10.19
N ILE A 289 -18.99 26.94 -10.95
CA ILE A 289 -19.67 26.91 -12.25
C ILE A 289 -21.19 26.81 -12.03
N PRO A 290 -22.02 27.57 -12.77
CA PRO A 290 -23.47 27.44 -12.69
C PRO A 290 -23.92 25.99 -12.93
N LYS A 291 -24.84 25.47 -12.10
CA LYS A 291 -25.26 24.06 -12.10
C LYS A 291 -25.70 23.50 -13.46
N ASN A 292 -26.18 24.38 -14.36
CA ASN A 292 -26.56 24.02 -15.73
C ASN A 292 -25.36 23.75 -16.67
N GLU A 293 -24.18 24.30 -16.39
CA GLU A 293 -22.97 24.05 -17.18
C GLU A 293 -22.16 22.91 -16.59
N ALA A 294 -22.16 22.74 -15.26
CA ALA A 294 -21.54 21.61 -14.58
C ALA A 294 -22.18 20.27 -14.96
N SER A 295 -23.50 20.22 -15.17
CA SER A 295 -24.20 19.00 -15.62
C SER A 295 -23.81 18.60 -17.05
N GLN A 296 -23.59 19.57 -17.96
CA GLN A 296 -23.14 19.30 -19.32
C GLN A 296 -21.71 18.79 -19.38
N LEU A 297 -20.83 19.32 -18.51
CA LEU A 297 -19.45 18.85 -18.41
C LEU A 297 -19.39 17.42 -17.85
N LYS A 298 -20.21 17.12 -16.85
CA LYS A 298 -20.33 15.79 -16.27
C LYS A 298 -20.85 14.77 -17.31
N GLU A 299 -21.87 15.12 -18.09
CA GLU A 299 -22.43 14.28 -19.16
C GLU A 299 -21.40 14.00 -20.27
N LEU A 300 -20.58 15.01 -20.64
CA LEU A 300 -19.49 14.84 -21.60
C LEU A 300 -18.38 13.90 -21.08
N LEU A 301 -18.04 13.98 -19.81
CA LEU A 301 -17.05 13.10 -19.17
C LEU A 301 -17.57 11.67 -19.03
N GLU A 302 -18.84 11.48 -18.66
CA GLU A 302 -19.49 10.16 -18.57
C GLU A 302 -19.62 9.48 -19.95
N LYS A 303 -19.93 10.24 -21.00
CA LYS A 303 -20.00 9.74 -22.37
C LYS A 303 -18.63 9.27 -22.88
N ARG A 304 -17.57 10.04 -22.60
CA ARG A 304 -16.20 9.65 -22.94
C ARG A 304 -15.73 8.42 -22.17
N ASN A 305 -16.10 8.26 -20.89
CA ASN A 305 -15.82 7.07 -20.10
C ASN A 305 -16.56 5.82 -20.60
N GLY A 306 -17.77 5.99 -21.15
CA GLY A 306 -18.53 4.92 -21.81
C GLY A 306 -17.86 4.41 -23.09
N GLU A 307 -17.29 5.31 -23.89
CA GLU A 307 -16.57 4.96 -25.12
C GLU A 307 -15.24 4.22 -24.83
N VAL A 308 -14.52 4.60 -23.77
CA VAL A 308 -13.27 3.91 -23.37
C VAL A 308 -13.54 2.49 -22.85
N ARG A 309 -14.64 2.27 -22.13
CA ARG A 309 -15.05 0.91 -21.70
C ARG A 309 -15.45 0.01 -22.86
N ALA A 310 -16.00 0.56 -23.92
CA ALA A 310 -16.35 -0.21 -25.15
C ALA A 310 -15.09 -0.64 -25.93
N TYR A 311 -14.01 0.10 -25.89
CA TYR A 311 -12.73 -0.25 -26.53
C TYR A 311 -11.91 -1.26 -25.72
N ALA A 312 -12.10 -1.37 -24.41
CA ALA A 312 -11.42 -2.34 -23.55
C ALA A 312 -12.11 -3.71 -23.50
N ALA A 313 -13.32 -3.82 -24.06
CA ALA A 313 -14.14 -5.05 -24.08
C ALA A 313 -14.22 -5.70 -25.48
N GLY A 314 -13.53 -5.22 -26.48
CA GLY A 314 -13.34 -5.78 -27.83
C GLY A 314 -11.89 -6.26 -28.00
#